data_bcdcae58c0adcabbf937f69fede23f8a
#
_entry.id   bcdcae58c0adcabbf937f69fede23f8a
#
_cell.length_a   1.000
_cell.length_b   1.000
_cell.length_c   1.000
_cell.angle_alpha   90.00
_cell.angle_beta   90.00
_cell.angle_gamma   90.00
#
_symmetry.space_group_name_H-M   'P 1'
#
loop_
_entity.id
_entity.type
_entity.pdbx_description
1 polymer ?
#
loop_
_entity_poly.entity_id
_entity_poly.type
_entity_poly.pdbx_seq_one_letter_code
_entity_poly.pdbx_strand_id
1 'polypeptide(L)'
;RGFDNNQYNIITKSLYDKYGFNYDGIHKDTNGYYDKNGWNYYGLNEKTKTYYDSKGYTREGLDKYGYKKGQRPADFDDGEYDKYGFNKKGIYKKGY
;
A
#
# COMPACT_ATOMS: atom_id res chain seq x y z
N ARG A 1 13.36 -0.92 8.09
CA ARG A 1 11.95 -0.93 8.47
C ARG A 1 11.53 0.25 9.34
N GLY A 2 12.47 1.11 9.66
CA GLY A 2 12.15 2.31 10.41
C GLY A 2 12.11 2.15 11.93
N PHE A 3 12.60 1.03 12.48
CA PHE A 3 12.71 0.82 13.92
C PHE A 3 14.17 0.82 14.35
N ASP A 4 14.43 1.39 15.53
CA ASP A 4 15.79 1.46 16.08
C ASP A 4 16.11 0.20 16.90
N ASN A 5 17.27 0.19 17.56
CA ASN A 5 17.71 -0.96 18.35
C ASN A 5 16.83 -1.25 19.57
N ASN A 6 16.04 -0.29 19.99
CA ASN A 6 15.09 -0.44 21.11
C ASN A 6 13.69 -0.75 20.61
N GLN A 7 13.53 -1.03 19.32
CA GLN A 7 12.26 -1.38 18.68
C GLN A 7 11.26 -0.21 18.62
N TYR A 8 11.76 1.04 18.78
CA TYR A 8 10.93 2.22 18.57
C TYR A 8 10.99 2.65 17.13
N ASN A 9 9.82 3.00 16.57
CA ASN A 9 9.78 3.53 15.23
C ASN A 9 10.41 4.91 15.17
N ILE A 10 11.36 5.13 14.27
CA ILE A 10 12.11 6.38 14.21
C ILE A 10 11.27 7.55 13.73
N ILE A 11 10.15 7.27 13.05
CA ILE A 11 9.25 8.31 12.55
C ILE A 11 8.16 8.64 13.56
N THR A 12 7.48 7.62 14.09
CA THR A 12 6.37 7.82 15.04
C THR A 12 6.85 8.04 16.48
N LYS A 13 8.10 7.70 16.76
CA LYS A 13 8.68 7.80 18.11
C LYS A 13 7.96 6.90 19.11
N SER A 14 7.35 5.81 18.64
CA SER A 14 6.64 4.86 19.49
C SER A 14 7.02 3.43 19.09
N LEU A 15 6.47 2.44 19.81
CA LEU A 15 6.71 1.04 19.49
C LEU A 15 5.97 0.60 18.21
N TYR A 16 5.09 1.43 17.69
CA TYR A 16 4.25 1.10 16.55
C TYR A 16 4.49 2.06 15.39
N ASP A 17 4.40 1.53 14.16
CA ASP A 17 4.48 2.38 12.98
C ASP A 17 3.15 3.11 12.78
N LYS A 18 3.04 3.89 11.71
CA LYS A 18 1.85 4.70 11.47
C LYS A 18 0.60 3.88 11.22
N TYR A 19 0.77 2.59 10.93
CA TYR A 19 -0.36 1.68 10.70
C TYR A 19 -0.71 0.85 11.94
N GLY A 20 0.07 0.99 13.01
CA GLY A 20 -0.17 0.29 14.26
C GLY A 20 0.56 -1.02 14.44
N PHE A 21 1.57 -1.31 13.63
CA PHE A 21 2.37 -2.54 13.74
C PHE A 21 3.67 -2.27 14.46
N ASN A 22 4.05 -3.21 15.35
CA ASN A 22 5.31 -3.09 16.08
C ASN A 22 6.46 -3.71 15.30
N TYR A 23 7.63 -3.77 15.95
CA TYR A 23 8.85 -4.34 15.35
C TYR A 23 8.65 -5.78 14.87
N ASP A 24 7.83 -6.55 15.57
CA ASP A 24 7.57 -7.96 15.23
C ASP A 24 6.46 -8.13 14.21
N GLY A 25 5.87 -7.03 13.75
CA GLY A 25 4.78 -7.09 12.78
C GLY A 25 3.42 -7.38 13.39
N ILE A 26 3.28 -7.19 14.70
CA ILE A 26 2.02 -7.43 15.42
C ILE A 26 1.26 -6.13 15.56
N HIS A 27 -0.02 -6.14 15.18
CA HIS A 27 -0.87 -4.96 15.25
C HIS A 27 -1.37 -4.74 16.67
N LYS A 28 -1.31 -3.50 17.15
CA LYS A 28 -1.66 -3.15 18.53
C LYS A 28 -3.13 -3.42 18.88
N ASP A 29 -4.03 -3.31 17.89
CA ASP A 29 -5.46 -3.47 18.13
C ASP A 29 -5.94 -4.90 17.97
N THR A 30 -5.35 -5.66 17.04
CA THR A 30 -5.78 -7.03 16.76
C THR A 30 -4.93 -8.09 17.44
N ASN A 31 -3.73 -7.72 17.90
CA ASN A 31 -2.75 -8.64 18.46
C ASN A 31 -2.35 -9.75 17.46
N GLY A 32 -2.53 -9.49 16.17
CA GLY A 32 -2.20 -10.44 15.12
C GLY A 32 -1.35 -9.80 14.06
N TYR A 33 -1.04 -10.55 13.01
CA TYR A 33 -0.20 -10.06 11.92
C TYR A 33 -0.95 -9.17 10.94
N TYR A 34 -2.27 -9.09 11.04
CA TYR A 34 -3.09 -8.28 10.16
C TYR A 34 -3.91 -7.28 10.97
N ASP A 35 -4.13 -6.10 10.39
CA ASP A 35 -5.00 -5.12 11.02
C ASP A 35 -6.47 -5.51 10.80
N LYS A 36 -7.38 -4.71 11.31
CA LYS A 36 -8.81 -5.01 11.22
C LYS A 36 -9.33 -5.03 9.79
N ASN A 37 -8.58 -4.44 8.85
CA ASN A 37 -8.94 -4.40 7.44
C ASN A 37 -8.27 -5.49 6.62
N GLY A 38 -7.44 -6.33 7.25
CA GLY A 38 -6.80 -7.45 6.58
C GLY A 38 -5.45 -7.15 5.95
N TRP A 39 -4.78 -6.08 6.37
CA TRP A 39 -3.46 -5.71 5.86
C TRP A 39 -2.38 -6.03 6.89
N ASN A 40 -1.25 -6.56 6.44
CA ASN A 40 -0.15 -6.88 7.35
C ASN A 40 0.87 -5.73 7.41
N TYR A 41 1.95 -5.97 8.16
CA TYR A 41 3.01 -4.99 8.33
C TYR A 41 3.59 -4.50 7.00
N TYR A 42 3.69 -5.40 6.02
CA TYR A 42 4.26 -5.08 4.72
C TYR A 42 3.27 -4.46 3.74
N GLY A 43 1.99 -4.41 4.11
CA GLY A 43 0.95 -3.89 3.24
C GLY A 43 0.33 -4.94 2.33
N LEU A 44 0.53 -6.22 2.64
CA LEU A 44 -0.07 -7.32 1.90
C LEU A 44 -1.46 -7.62 2.44
N ASN A 45 -2.39 -7.87 1.54
CA ASN A 45 -3.76 -8.22 1.91
C ASN A 45 -3.84 -9.70 2.26
N GLU A 46 -4.53 -10.01 3.36
CA GLU A 46 -4.66 -11.38 3.86
C GLU A 46 -5.35 -12.30 2.85
N LYS A 47 -6.36 -11.78 2.15
CA LYS A 47 -7.17 -12.57 1.24
C LYS A 47 -6.53 -12.77 -0.13
N THR A 48 -5.89 -11.72 -0.65
CA THR A 48 -5.31 -11.78 -2.00
C THR A 48 -3.85 -12.15 -2.00
N LYS A 49 -3.16 -12.02 -0.85
CA LYS A 49 -1.72 -12.23 -0.72
C LYS A 49 -0.92 -11.27 -1.61
N THR A 50 -1.51 -10.15 -1.97
CA THR A 50 -0.86 -9.10 -2.76
C THR A 50 -0.99 -7.77 -2.05
N TYR A 51 -0.41 -6.73 -2.66
CA TYR A 51 -0.53 -5.37 -2.12
C TYR A 51 -1.90 -4.74 -2.41
N TYR A 52 -2.80 -5.48 -3.09
CA TYR A 52 -4.12 -5.00 -3.46
C TYR A 52 -5.20 -5.87 -2.86
N ASP A 53 -6.32 -5.26 -2.49
CA ASP A 53 -7.47 -6.02 -2.01
C ASP A 53 -8.23 -6.64 -3.18
N SER A 54 -9.37 -7.29 -2.89
CA SER A 54 -10.16 -7.95 -3.92
C SER A 54 -10.73 -6.98 -4.95
N LYS A 55 -10.75 -5.70 -4.64
CA LYS A 55 -11.24 -4.66 -5.55
C LYS A 55 -10.12 -3.98 -6.32
N GLY A 56 -8.87 -4.35 -6.04
CA GLY A 56 -7.72 -3.81 -6.76
C GLY A 56 -7.11 -2.56 -6.15
N TYR A 57 -7.33 -2.29 -4.86
CA TYR A 57 -6.80 -1.12 -4.17
C TYR A 57 -5.84 -1.52 -3.07
N THR A 58 -4.79 -0.70 -2.88
CA THR A 58 -3.84 -0.88 -1.78
C THR A 58 -4.48 -0.48 -0.45
N ARG A 59 -3.76 -0.70 0.66
CA ARG A 59 -4.26 -0.28 1.97
C ARG A 59 -4.46 1.23 2.06
N GLU A 60 -3.83 1.97 1.18
CA GLU A 60 -3.98 3.43 1.11
C GLU A 60 -5.10 3.86 0.17
N GLY A 61 -5.78 2.90 -0.46
CA GLY A 61 -6.88 3.18 -1.35
C GLY A 61 -6.48 3.52 -2.77
N LEU A 62 -5.25 3.19 -3.18
CA LEU A 62 -4.74 3.49 -4.51
C LEU A 62 -4.87 2.27 -5.41
N ASP A 63 -5.27 2.47 -6.66
CA ASP A 63 -5.32 1.40 -7.65
C ASP A 63 -3.92 1.14 -8.23
N LYS A 64 -3.83 0.19 -9.16
CA LYS A 64 -2.53 -0.19 -9.75
C LYS A 64 -1.88 0.94 -10.54
N TYR A 65 -2.64 1.96 -10.89
CA TYR A 65 -2.11 3.12 -11.61
C TYR A 65 -1.79 4.29 -10.68
N GLY A 66 -2.03 4.13 -9.37
CA GLY A 66 -1.71 5.14 -8.38
C GLY A 66 -2.80 6.15 -8.10
N TYR A 67 -4.01 5.93 -8.59
CA TYR A 67 -5.15 6.82 -8.35
C TYR A 67 -6.02 6.29 -7.23
N LYS A 68 -6.59 7.20 -6.45
CA LYS A 68 -7.59 6.82 -5.46
C LYS A 68 -8.89 6.48 -6.17
N LYS A 69 -9.74 5.69 -5.48
CA LYS A 69 -11.04 5.32 -6.01
C LYS A 69 -11.82 6.57 -6.42
N GLY A 70 -12.28 6.58 -7.66
CA GLY A 70 -13.05 7.71 -8.20
C GLY A 70 -12.23 8.92 -8.59
N GLN A 71 -10.91 8.85 -8.48
CA GLN A 71 -10.03 9.96 -8.81
C GLN A 71 -9.34 9.84 -10.16
N ARG A 72 -9.66 8.79 -10.92
CA ARG A 72 -9.08 8.60 -12.24
C ARG A 72 -9.60 9.70 -13.17
N PRO A 73 -8.70 10.39 -13.91
CA PRO A 73 -9.13 11.46 -14.84
C PRO A 73 -10.08 10.92 -15.91
N ALA A 74 -11.00 11.76 -16.37
CA ALA A 74 -11.95 11.35 -17.41
C ALA A 74 -11.26 10.98 -18.73
N ASP A 75 -10.10 11.56 -18.97
CA ASP A 75 -9.30 11.30 -20.17
C ASP A 75 -8.24 10.23 -19.95
N PHE A 76 -8.29 9.50 -18.83
CA PHE A 76 -7.34 8.44 -18.55
C PHE A 76 -7.49 7.32 -19.58
N ASP A 77 -6.35 6.87 -20.10
CA ASP A 77 -6.29 5.83 -21.14
C ASP A 77 -6.49 4.47 -20.48
N ASP A 78 -7.73 4.08 -20.32
CA ASP A 78 -8.19 2.99 -19.49
C ASP A 78 -7.37 1.71 -19.67
N GLY A 79 -6.72 1.31 -18.59
CA GLY A 79 -6.00 0.04 -18.53
C GLY A 79 -4.63 0.06 -19.18
N GLU A 80 -4.20 1.17 -19.76
CA GLU A 80 -2.94 1.19 -20.47
C GLU A 80 -1.83 1.94 -19.76
N TYR A 81 -2.09 3.15 -19.26
CA TYR A 81 -1.05 3.99 -18.66
C TYR A 81 -1.44 4.41 -17.26
N ASP A 82 -0.44 4.46 -16.38
CA ASP A 82 -0.65 4.93 -15.02
C ASP A 82 -0.58 6.45 -14.95
N LYS A 83 -0.68 7.00 -13.73
CA LYS A 83 -0.67 8.45 -13.58
C LYS A 83 0.66 9.09 -13.94
N TYR A 84 1.72 8.29 -14.05
CA TYR A 84 3.04 8.77 -14.47
C TYR A 84 3.26 8.64 -15.96
N GLY A 85 2.30 8.07 -16.68
CA GLY A 85 2.36 7.92 -18.12
C GLY A 85 3.02 6.64 -18.62
N PHE A 86 3.22 5.65 -17.76
CA PHE A 86 3.85 4.39 -18.12
C PHE A 86 2.83 3.25 -18.19
N ASN A 87 3.01 2.37 -19.17
CA ASN A 87 2.17 1.18 -19.26
C ASN A 87 2.79 0.03 -18.46
N LYS A 88 2.16 -1.13 -18.51
CA LYS A 88 2.64 -2.31 -17.76
C LYS A 88 4.03 -2.76 -18.15
N LYS A 89 4.47 -2.41 -19.34
CA LYS A 89 5.80 -2.77 -19.85
C LYS A 89 6.84 -1.70 -19.54
N GLY A 90 6.45 -0.63 -18.87
CA GLY A 90 7.34 0.46 -18.55
C GLY A 90 7.57 1.45 -19.67
N ILE A 91 6.74 1.39 -20.71
CA ILE A 91 6.87 2.29 -21.87
C ILE A 91 6.03 3.54 -21.63
N TYR A 92 6.66 4.69 -21.81
CA TYR A 92 5.99 5.98 -21.65
C TYR A 92 5.02 6.23 -22.80
N LYS A 93 3.84 6.77 -22.50
CA LYS A 93 2.78 6.94 -23.50
C LYS A 93 3.14 7.85 -24.65
N LYS A 94 4.15 8.71 -24.48
CA LYS A 94 4.61 9.60 -25.56
C LYS A 94 5.69 8.97 -26.44
N GLY A 95 5.94 7.67 -26.26
CA GLY A 95 6.87 6.97 -27.13
C GLY A 95 8.33 7.08 -26.78
N TYR A 96 8.62 7.46 -25.56
CA TYR A 96 10.01 7.56 -25.09
C TYR A 96 10.48 6.32 -24.36
#